data_8b680b117901e9f217280ecab1e25faa
#
_entry.id   8b680b117901e9f217280ecab1e25faa
#
_cell.length_a   1.000
_cell.length_b   1.000
_cell.length_c   1.000
_cell.angle_alpha   90.00
_cell.angle_beta   90.00
_cell.angle_gamma   90.00
#
_symmetry.space_group_name_H-M   'P 1'
#
loop_
_entity.id
_entity.type
_entity.pdbx_description
1 polymer ?
#
loop_
_entity_poly.entity_id
_entity_poly.type
_entity_poly.pdbx_seq_one_letter_code
_entity_poly.pdbx_strand_id
1 'polypeptide(L)'
;VAKFLTGIQAELTAALGLEDKDLVLFVADTLEVANATLGALRGRIAKELGLIDNDKFNFLWVVDWPMFEWSEEEGRYMSAHHPFTLPQEETAHELEGDLAKVRAIAYDIVLNGYELGGGSLRINQKDLQERMFKALGFSSEEANDQFGFLLEAMDYGFPPHGGLAIGLDRFVMLLAGEE
;
A
#
# COMPACT_ATOMS: atom_id res chain seq x y z
N VAL A 1 4.04 31.16 1.62
CA VAL A 1 4.80 30.24 2.48
C VAL A 1 6.15 30.84 2.81
N ALA A 2 6.96 31.30 1.84
CA ALA A 2 8.33 31.81 2.08
C ALA A 2 8.41 32.84 3.22
N LYS A 3 7.47 33.77 3.32
CA LYS A 3 7.47 34.80 4.39
C LYS A 3 7.35 34.24 5.82
N PHE A 4 6.87 33.03 5.98
CA PHE A 4 6.75 32.34 7.28
C PHE A 4 8.01 31.53 7.62
N LEU A 5 8.89 31.32 6.65
CA LEU A 5 10.09 30.51 6.78
C LEU A 5 11.37 31.37 6.96
N THR A 6 11.24 32.68 6.92
CA THR A 6 12.41 33.59 7.01
C THR A 6 13.26 33.38 8.26
N GLY A 7 12.62 33.01 9.39
CA GLY A 7 13.34 32.78 10.66
C GLY A 7 14.14 31.47 10.71
N ILE A 8 13.80 30.47 9.85
CA ILE A 8 14.42 29.14 9.82
C ILE A 8 15.08 28.83 8.49
N GLN A 9 15.19 29.83 7.60
CA GLN A 9 15.69 29.62 6.24
C GLN A 9 17.11 29.03 6.22
N ALA A 10 18.01 29.50 7.06
CA ALA A 10 19.37 29.00 7.12
C ALA A 10 19.44 27.55 7.59
N GLU A 11 18.65 27.20 8.61
CA GLU A 11 18.54 25.82 9.12
C GLU A 11 17.94 24.88 8.07
N LEU A 12 16.89 25.33 7.37
CA LEU A 12 16.24 24.57 6.31
C LEU A 12 17.18 24.33 5.12
N THR A 13 17.91 25.37 4.69
CA THR A 13 18.92 25.29 3.64
C THR A 13 19.99 24.26 3.99
N ALA A 14 20.51 24.30 5.22
CA ALA A 14 21.52 23.35 5.66
C ALA A 14 20.97 21.90 5.79
N ALA A 15 19.77 21.76 6.35
CA ALA A 15 19.14 20.44 6.54
C ALA A 15 18.81 19.73 5.22
N LEU A 16 18.43 20.49 4.18
CA LEU A 16 18.09 19.96 2.86
C LEU A 16 19.26 19.98 1.87
N GLY A 17 20.42 20.54 2.25
CA GLY A 17 21.58 20.66 1.38
C GLY A 17 21.34 21.53 0.14
N LEU A 18 20.54 22.60 0.29
CA LEU A 18 20.14 23.44 -0.83
C LEU A 18 21.27 24.33 -1.32
N GLU A 19 21.34 24.48 -2.64
CA GLU A 19 22.25 25.39 -3.33
C GLU A 19 21.50 26.62 -3.90
N ASP A 20 22.24 27.59 -4.38
CA ASP A 20 21.64 28.77 -5.03
C ASP A 20 20.86 28.37 -6.27
N LYS A 21 19.61 28.84 -6.38
CA LYS A 21 18.61 28.54 -7.42
C LYS A 21 17.85 27.24 -7.27
N ASP A 22 18.03 26.49 -6.19
CA ASP A 22 17.18 25.35 -5.91
C ASP A 22 15.76 25.80 -5.60
N LEU A 23 14.79 25.01 -6.06
CA LEU A 23 13.38 25.19 -5.78
C LEU A 23 12.91 24.10 -4.81
N VAL A 24 12.36 24.52 -3.68
CA VAL A 24 11.75 23.60 -2.71
C VAL A 24 10.24 23.74 -2.74
N LEU A 25 9.56 22.61 -2.90
CA LEU A 25 8.11 22.52 -2.86
C LEU A 25 7.67 21.88 -1.54
N PHE A 26 6.69 22.48 -0.89
CA PHE A 26 6.13 22.00 0.37
C PHE A 26 4.67 21.66 0.18
N VAL A 27 4.26 20.54 0.77
CA VAL A 27 2.85 20.16 0.90
C VAL A 27 2.55 19.98 2.38
N ALA A 28 1.47 20.61 2.84
CA ALA A 28 1.00 20.53 4.22
C ALA A 28 -0.49 20.22 4.20
N ASP A 29 -0.84 18.95 4.44
CA ASP A 29 -2.19 18.42 4.44
C ASP A 29 -2.21 17.11 5.24
N THR A 30 -3.29 16.33 5.15
CA THR A 30 -3.29 14.95 5.66
C THR A 30 -2.15 14.15 5.03
N LEU A 31 -1.71 13.09 5.71
CA LEU A 31 -0.60 12.25 5.23
C LEU A 31 -0.87 11.69 3.82
N GLU A 32 -2.09 11.27 3.58
CA GLU A 32 -2.54 10.73 2.29
C GLU A 32 -2.40 11.77 1.17
N VAL A 33 -3.00 12.95 1.35
CA VAL A 33 -2.95 14.05 0.37
C VAL A 33 -1.51 14.52 0.14
N ALA A 34 -0.71 14.65 1.21
CA ALA A 34 0.67 15.08 1.11
C ALA A 34 1.52 14.07 0.30
N ASN A 35 1.40 12.78 0.60
CA ASN A 35 2.12 11.73 -0.10
C ASN A 35 1.71 11.61 -1.58
N ALA A 36 0.41 11.62 -1.87
CA ALA A 36 -0.10 11.56 -3.24
C ALA A 36 0.39 12.77 -4.06
N THR A 37 0.31 13.99 -3.48
CA THR A 37 0.74 15.21 -4.15
C THR A 37 2.25 15.22 -4.42
N LEU A 38 3.07 14.88 -3.42
CA LEU A 38 4.53 14.83 -3.60
C LEU A 38 4.96 13.73 -4.57
N GLY A 39 4.28 12.58 -4.55
CA GLY A 39 4.50 11.50 -5.51
C GLY A 39 4.23 11.94 -6.95
N ALA A 40 3.07 12.57 -7.19
CA ALA A 40 2.71 13.11 -8.50
C ALA A 40 3.68 14.21 -8.98
N LEU A 41 4.05 15.13 -8.09
CA LEU A 41 5.01 16.19 -8.40
C LEU A 41 6.38 15.64 -8.78
N ARG A 42 6.88 14.64 -8.03
CA ARG A 42 8.15 13.98 -8.33
C ARG A 42 8.17 13.40 -9.74
N GLY A 43 7.15 12.63 -10.11
CA GLY A 43 7.06 12.02 -11.42
C GLY A 43 6.96 13.06 -12.54
N ARG A 44 6.11 14.07 -12.35
CA ARG A 44 5.92 15.15 -13.32
C ARG A 44 7.20 15.96 -13.56
N ILE A 45 7.86 16.39 -12.49
CA ILE A 45 9.10 17.18 -12.59
C ILE A 45 10.21 16.35 -13.26
N ALA A 46 10.35 15.07 -12.89
CA ALA A 46 11.33 14.19 -13.50
C ALA A 46 11.10 14.04 -15.02
N LYS A 47 9.85 13.92 -15.46
CA LYS A 47 9.48 13.85 -16.88
C LYS A 47 9.78 15.17 -17.62
N GLU A 48 9.37 16.31 -17.04
CA GLU A 48 9.56 17.64 -17.65
C GLU A 48 11.06 18.03 -17.75
N LEU A 49 11.89 17.58 -16.81
CA LEU A 49 13.33 17.85 -16.80
C LEU A 49 14.15 16.77 -17.53
N GLY A 50 13.52 15.73 -18.11
CA GLY A 50 14.22 14.65 -18.82
C GLY A 50 15.15 13.82 -17.91
N LEU A 51 14.81 13.67 -16.62
CA LEU A 51 15.60 12.92 -15.65
C LEU A 51 15.31 11.42 -15.65
N ILE A 52 14.25 10.99 -16.36
CA ILE A 52 13.88 9.59 -16.45
C ILE A 52 14.74 8.93 -17.54
N ASP A 53 15.50 7.93 -17.13
CA ASP A 53 16.33 7.12 -18.02
C ASP A 53 15.54 5.85 -18.43
N ASN A 54 14.98 5.86 -19.63
CA ASN A 54 14.12 4.80 -20.13
C ASN A 54 14.88 3.52 -20.50
N ASP A 55 16.23 3.57 -20.56
CA ASP A 55 17.07 2.39 -20.83
C ASP A 55 17.37 1.59 -19.55
N LYS A 56 16.91 2.08 -18.39
CA LYS A 56 17.09 1.43 -17.10
C LYS A 56 15.83 0.73 -16.63
N PHE A 57 16.00 -0.47 -16.10
CA PHE A 57 14.97 -1.24 -15.42
C PHE A 57 15.24 -1.23 -13.91
N ASN A 58 14.54 -0.38 -13.18
CA ASN A 58 14.70 -0.21 -11.74
C ASN A 58 13.53 -0.88 -11.00
N PHE A 59 13.82 -2.02 -10.38
CA PHE A 59 12.85 -2.77 -9.59
C PHE A 59 12.89 -2.36 -8.11
N LEU A 60 11.72 -2.37 -7.46
CA LEU A 60 11.61 -2.27 -6.03
C LEU A 60 10.40 -3.08 -5.52
N TRP A 61 10.44 -3.44 -4.25
CA TRP A 61 9.31 -4.00 -3.54
C TRP A 61 8.64 -2.94 -2.70
N VAL A 62 7.31 -2.88 -2.76
CA VAL A 62 6.48 -2.15 -1.79
C VAL A 62 5.94 -3.17 -0.83
N VAL A 63 6.17 -2.95 0.46
CA VAL A 63 5.79 -3.86 1.55
C VAL A 63 5.18 -3.07 2.71
N ASP A 64 4.75 -3.74 3.75
CA ASP A 64 4.19 -3.12 4.95
C ASP A 64 2.90 -2.33 4.67
N TRP A 65 2.03 -2.95 3.88
CA TRP A 65 0.76 -2.39 3.50
C TRP A 65 -0.23 -2.25 4.68
N PRO A 66 -1.10 -1.24 4.69
CA PRO A 66 -2.25 -1.22 5.58
C PRO A 66 -3.15 -2.43 5.28
N MET A 67 -3.70 -3.04 6.31
CA MET A 67 -4.67 -4.13 6.15
C MET A 67 -6.06 -3.62 5.79
N PHE A 68 -6.41 -2.42 6.30
CA PHE A 68 -7.70 -1.78 6.14
C PHE A 68 -7.53 -0.35 5.66
N GLU A 69 -8.51 0.12 4.89
CA GLU A 69 -8.67 1.49 4.46
C GLU A 69 -10.06 1.99 4.85
N TRP A 70 -10.14 3.25 5.25
CA TRP A 70 -11.42 3.87 5.57
C TRP A 70 -12.14 4.24 4.28
N SER A 71 -13.39 3.79 4.13
CA SER A 71 -14.26 4.19 3.03
C SER A 71 -15.21 5.28 3.50
N GLU A 72 -15.07 6.47 2.96
CA GLU A 72 -16.01 7.58 3.23
C GLU A 72 -17.42 7.28 2.70
N GLU A 73 -17.52 6.53 1.60
CA GLU A 73 -18.79 6.14 0.97
C GLU A 73 -19.55 5.14 1.86
N GLU A 74 -18.84 4.12 2.37
CA GLU A 74 -19.41 3.08 3.21
C GLU A 74 -19.47 3.46 4.71
N GLY A 75 -18.73 4.50 5.12
CA GLY A 75 -18.61 4.92 6.51
C GLY A 75 -17.98 3.86 7.42
N ARG A 76 -17.10 3.00 6.88
CA ARG A 76 -16.47 1.90 7.61
C ARG A 76 -15.11 1.53 7.03
N TYR A 77 -14.36 0.74 7.75
CA TYR A 77 -13.15 0.11 7.24
C TYR A 77 -13.46 -1.00 6.24
N MET A 78 -12.75 -0.98 5.14
CA MET A 78 -12.76 -2.02 4.10
C MET A 78 -11.38 -2.67 4.06
N SER A 79 -11.31 -3.91 3.55
CA SER A 79 -10.02 -4.54 3.29
C SER A 79 -9.28 -3.79 2.18
N ALA A 80 -8.04 -3.38 2.43
CA ALA A 80 -7.20 -2.70 1.43
C ALA A 80 -6.84 -3.62 0.25
N HIS A 81 -6.81 -4.93 0.48
CA HIS A 81 -6.52 -5.95 -0.54
C HIS A 81 -7.72 -6.90 -0.71
N HIS A 82 -7.80 -7.92 0.16
CA HIS A 82 -8.92 -8.84 0.24
C HIS A 82 -8.96 -9.50 1.64
N PRO A 83 -10.10 -10.04 2.07
CA PRO A 83 -10.30 -10.52 3.44
C PRO A 83 -9.51 -11.79 3.81
N PHE A 84 -8.76 -12.36 2.89
CA PHE A 84 -7.94 -13.57 3.11
C PHE A 84 -6.45 -13.26 3.28
N THR A 85 -6.06 -11.99 3.22
CA THR A 85 -4.67 -11.56 3.44
C THR A 85 -4.27 -11.77 4.89
N LEU A 86 -3.08 -12.32 5.12
CA LEU A 86 -2.53 -12.54 6.45
C LEU A 86 -2.07 -11.20 7.06
N PRO A 87 -2.58 -10.82 8.25
CA PRO A 87 -2.03 -9.69 8.99
C PRO A 87 -0.66 -10.03 9.56
N GLN A 88 0.17 -9.01 9.77
CA GLN A 88 1.42 -9.16 10.52
C GLN A 88 1.11 -9.54 11.97
N GLU A 89 1.88 -10.47 12.53
CA GLU A 89 1.66 -11.01 13.88
C GLU A 89 1.69 -9.90 14.95
N GLU A 90 2.59 -8.94 14.79
CA GLU A 90 2.80 -7.83 15.72
C GLU A 90 1.57 -6.90 15.79
N THR A 91 0.77 -6.84 14.73
CA THR A 91 -0.40 -5.95 14.63
C THR A 91 -1.74 -6.69 14.63
N ALA A 92 -1.75 -8.02 14.56
CA ALA A 92 -2.96 -8.83 14.48
C ALA A 92 -3.89 -8.69 15.70
N HIS A 93 -3.35 -8.27 16.86
CA HIS A 93 -4.15 -7.99 18.05
C HIS A 93 -5.05 -6.75 17.90
N GLU A 94 -4.74 -5.85 16.98
CA GLU A 94 -5.52 -4.65 16.69
C GLU A 94 -6.77 -4.94 15.82
N LEU A 95 -7.00 -6.19 15.41
CA LEU A 95 -8.26 -6.58 14.75
C LEU A 95 -9.51 -6.35 15.62
N GLU A 96 -9.35 -6.37 16.95
CA GLU A 96 -10.38 -6.02 17.92
C GLU A 96 -10.21 -4.62 18.51
N GLY A 97 -9.24 -3.85 18.02
CA GLY A 97 -8.86 -2.52 18.51
C GLY A 97 -8.93 -1.46 17.42
N ASP A 98 -7.80 -0.94 17.03
CA ASP A 98 -7.63 0.11 16.04
C ASP A 98 -7.24 -0.47 14.67
N LEU A 99 -8.21 -0.67 13.81
CA LEU A 99 -8.01 -1.27 12.48
C LEU A 99 -7.01 -0.48 11.60
N ALA A 100 -6.84 0.83 11.82
CA ALA A 100 -5.86 1.63 11.08
C ALA A 100 -4.40 1.21 11.34
N LYS A 101 -4.15 0.50 12.44
CA LYS A 101 -2.81 0.02 12.82
C LYS A 101 -2.48 -1.37 12.29
N VAL A 102 -3.48 -2.12 11.84
CA VAL A 102 -3.24 -3.48 11.34
C VAL A 102 -2.48 -3.42 10.02
N ARG A 103 -1.36 -4.15 9.95
CA ARG A 103 -0.53 -4.27 8.75
C ARG A 103 -0.71 -5.63 8.09
N ALA A 104 -0.68 -5.63 6.77
CA ALA A 104 -0.79 -6.82 5.95
C ALA A 104 0.59 -7.39 5.60
N ILE A 105 0.69 -8.72 5.47
CA ILE A 105 1.81 -9.35 4.77
C ILE A 105 1.45 -9.43 3.29
N ALA A 106 1.44 -8.25 2.68
CA ALA A 106 1.24 -8.05 1.26
C ALA A 106 2.47 -7.36 0.65
N TYR A 107 2.68 -7.56 -0.63
CA TYR A 107 3.87 -7.08 -1.34
C TYR A 107 3.55 -6.87 -2.81
N ASP A 108 4.04 -5.75 -3.35
CA ASP A 108 3.96 -5.45 -4.78
C ASP A 108 5.36 -5.28 -5.35
N ILE A 109 5.58 -5.80 -6.55
CA ILE A 109 6.77 -5.54 -7.34
C ILE A 109 6.49 -4.37 -8.29
N VAL A 110 7.33 -3.37 -8.21
CA VAL A 110 7.24 -2.15 -9.03
C VAL A 110 8.44 -2.04 -9.94
N LEU A 111 8.21 -1.72 -11.21
CA LEU A 111 9.24 -1.42 -12.20
C LEU A 111 9.03 -0.02 -12.75
N ASN A 112 10.02 0.86 -12.61
CA ASN A 112 10.02 2.22 -13.15
C ASN A 112 8.76 3.04 -12.78
N GLY A 113 8.22 2.81 -11.57
CA GLY A 113 7.01 3.48 -11.07
C GLY A 113 5.69 2.78 -11.43
N TYR A 114 5.73 1.68 -12.18
CA TYR A 114 4.55 0.88 -12.50
C TYR A 114 4.51 -0.38 -11.63
N GLU A 115 3.39 -0.62 -10.99
CA GLU A 115 3.12 -1.90 -10.33
C GLU A 115 3.05 -3.00 -11.38
N LEU A 116 4.01 -3.89 -11.38
CA LEU A 116 4.06 -5.06 -12.28
C LEU A 116 3.15 -6.18 -11.80
N GLY A 117 3.01 -6.31 -10.52
CA GLY A 117 2.22 -7.35 -9.90
C GLY A 117 2.32 -7.30 -8.40
N GLY A 118 1.45 -8.02 -7.75
CA GLY A 118 1.38 -8.06 -6.30
C GLY A 118 0.88 -9.39 -5.79
N GLY A 119 0.98 -9.54 -4.48
CA GLY A 119 0.55 -10.74 -3.79
C GLY A 119 0.52 -10.57 -2.29
N SER A 120 0.20 -11.65 -1.62
CA SER A 120 0.19 -11.69 -0.16
C SER A 120 0.37 -13.11 0.36
N LEU A 121 0.76 -13.22 1.62
CA LEU A 121 0.50 -14.43 2.38
C LEU A 121 -0.98 -14.48 2.76
N ARG A 122 -1.50 -15.69 2.92
CA ARG A 122 -2.94 -15.94 3.19
C ARG A 122 -3.14 -16.41 4.60
N ILE A 123 -4.27 -16.00 5.20
CA ILE A 123 -4.73 -16.58 6.45
C ILE A 123 -4.97 -18.07 6.22
N ASN A 124 -4.40 -18.90 7.09
CA ASN A 124 -4.53 -20.35 7.05
C ASN A 124 -5.08 -20.95 8.35
N GLN A 125 -5.46 -20.08 9.30
CA GLN A 125 -6.06 -20.45 10.58
C GLN A 125 -7.50 -19.94 10.64
N LYS A 126 -8.43 -20.83 10.94
CA LYS A 126 -9.86 -20.53 10.93
C LYS A 126 -10.25 -19.42 11.92
N ASP A 127 -9.73 -19.48 13.14
CA ASP A 127 -9.99 -18.47 14.19
C ASP A 127 -9.54 -17.06 13.76
N LEU A 128 -8.38 -16.96 13.12
CA LEU A 128 -7.89 -15.68 12.59
C LEU A 128 -8.77 -15.19 11.42
N GLN A 129 -9.24 -16.10 10.54
CA GLN A 129 -10.13 -15.75 9.45
C GLN A 129 -11.49 -15.26 9.94
N GLU A 130 -12.04 -15.90 10.96
CA GLU A 130 -13.29 -15.46 11.59
C GLU A 130 -13.15 -14.08 12.25
N ARG A 131 -12.03 -13.81 12.92
CA ARG A 131 -11.71 -12.48 13.46
C ARG A 131 -11.61 -11.43 12.37
N MET A 132 -10.98 -11.77 11.23
CA MET A 132 -10.90 -10.89 10.08
C MET A 132 -12.28 -10.54 9.51
N PHE A 133 -13.14 -11.52 9.31
CA PHE A 133 -14.51 -11.29 8.85
C PHE A 133 -15.29 -10.40 9.81
N LYS A 134 -15.15 -10.64 11.12
CA LYS A 134 -15.78 -9.81 12.14
C LYS A 134 -15.26 -8.36 12.10
N ALA A 135 -13.96 -8.15 11.92
CA ALA A 135 -13.37 -6.82 11.78
C ALA A 135 -13.92 -6.06 10.56
N LEU A 136 -14.26 -6.77 9.49
CA LEU A 136 -14.90 -6.24 8.28
C LEU A 136 -16.43 -6.06 8.40
N GLY A 137 -17.01 -6.44 9.55
CA GLY A 137 -18.43 -6.28 9.84
C GLY A 137 -19.33 -7.42 9.36
N PHE A 138 -18.78 -8.56 8.95
CA PHE A 138 -19.56 -9.75 8.65
C PHE A 138 -20.11 -10.37 9.93
N SER A 139 -21.38 -10.72 9.92
CA SER A 139 -21.93 -11.67 10.88
C SER A 139 -21.41 -13.07 10.62
N SER A 140 -21.48 -13.95 11.61
CA SER A 140 -21.07 -15.35 11.43
C SER A 140 -21.92 -16.07 10.37
N GLU A 141 -23.19 -15.70 10.22
CA GLU A 141 -24.10 -16.27 9.22
C GLU A 141 -23.68 -15.82 7.81
N GLU A 142 -23.46 -14.52 7.59
CA GLU A 142 -23.01 -14.00 6.30
C GLU A 142 -21.64 -14.55 5.89
N ALA A 143 -20.69 -14.64 6.83
CA ALA A 143 -19.38 -15.25 6.58
C ALA A 143 -19.50 -16.73 6.18
N ASN A 144 -20.38 -17.48 6.83
CA ASN A 144 -20.62 -18.87 6.52
C ASN A 144 -21.35 -19.07 5.18
N ASP A 145 -22.33 -18.23 4.87
CA ASP A 145 -23.05 -18.29 3.59
C ASP A 145 -22.15 -18.00 2.39
N GLN A 146 -21.23 -17.03 2.53
CA GLN A 146 -20.35 -16.63 1.44
C GLN A 146 -19.06 -17.47 1.37
N PHE A 147 -18.49 -17.84 2.51
CA PHE A 147 -17.16 -18.42 2.63
C PHE A 147 -17.11 -19.71 3.46
N GLY A 148 -18.27 -20.32 3.74
CA GLY A 148 -18.36 -21.54 4.56
C GLY A 148 -17.49 -22.68 4.04
N PHE A 149 -17.41 -22.86 2.71
CA PHE A 149 -16.53 -23.85 2.09
C PHE A 149 -15.05 -23.63 2.44
N LEU A 150 -14.60 -22.38 2.54
CA LEU A 150 -13.23 -22.03 2.92
C LEU A 150 -12.99 -22.32 4.41
N LEU A 151 -13.92 -21.89 5.28
CA LEU A 151 -13.86 -22.14 6.72
C LEU A 151 -13.88 -23.63 7.04
N GLU A 152 -14.67 -24.42 6.30
CA GLU A 152 -14.70 -25.88 6.41
C GLU A 152 -13.36 -26.49 5.97
N ALA A 153 -12.79 -26.02 4.86
CA ALA A 153 -11.48 -26.50 4.40
C ALA A 153 -10.37 -26.24 5.44
N MET A 154 -10.44 -25.14 6.18
CA MET A 154 -9.50 -24.83 7.27
C MET A 154 -9.59 -25.83 8.44
N ASP A 155 -10.77 -26.40 8.70
CA ASP A 155 -10.96 -27.44 9.74
C ASP A 155 -10.23 -28.75 9.41
N TYR A 156 -10.01 -29.05 8.12
CA TYR A 156 -9.28 -30.24 7.67
C TYR A 156 -7.75 -30.03 7.57
N GLY A 157 -7.28 -28.85 7.85
CA GLY A 157 -5.88 -28.50 7.75
C GLY A 157 -5.57 -27.71 6.48
N PHE A 158 -5.34 -26.42 6.65
CA PHE A 158 -5.06 -25.49 5.56
C PHE A 158 -3.59 -25.09 5.63
N PRO A 159 -2.75 -25.43 4.63
CA PRO A 159 -1.32 -25.15 4.73
C PRO A 159 -1.04 -23.67 4.63
N PRO A 160 0.05 -23.16 5.23
CA PRO A 160 0.56 -21.83 4.92
C PRO A 160 0.78 -21.70 3.41
N HIS A 161 0.26 -20.63 2.84
CA HIS A 161 0.36 -20.39 1.40
C HIS A 161 0.33 -18.89 1.10
N GLY A 162 0.75 -18.56 -0.06
CA GLY A 162 0.75 -17.21 -0.61
C GLY A 162 1.03 -17.27 -2.10
N GLY A 163 1.13 -16.13 -2.72
CA GLY A 163 1.40 -16.07 -4.14
C GLY A 163 1.69 -14.67 -4.64
N LEU A 164 2.08 -14.61 -5.89
CA LEU A 164 2.32 -13.39 -6.64
C LEU A 164 1.66 -13.53 -8.01
N ALA A 165 0.93 -12.52 -8.44
CA ALA A 165 0.40 -12.40 -9.79
C ALA A 165 1.08 -11.24 -10.51
N ILE A 166 1.56 -11.49 -11.73
CA ILE A 166 2.18 -10.46 -12.58
C ILE A 166 1.20 -10.09 -13.67
N GLY A 167 0.98 -8.78 -13.86
CA GLY A 167 0.18 -8.24 -14.95
C GLY A 167 0.92 -8.37 -16.28
N LEU A 168 0.60 -9.42 -17.06
CA LEU A 168 1.33 -9.75 -18.29
C LEU A 168 1.29 -8.61 -19.30
N ASP A 169 0.15 -7.96 -19.51
CA ASP A 169 0.02 -6.85 -20.45
C ASP A 169 0.91 -5.67 -20.07
N ARG A 170 0.92 -5.32 -18.78
CA ARG A 170 1.76 -4.24 -18.25
C ARG A 170 3.25 -4.59 -18.36
N PHE A 171 3.61 -5.83 -18.11
CA PHE A 171 4.98 -6.30 -18.25
C PHE A 171 5.46 -6.21 -19.70
N VAL A 172 4.64 -6.64 -20.66
CA VAL A 172 4.93 -6.54 -22.11
C VAL A 172 5.02 -5.08 -22.55
N MET A 173 4.09 -4.23 -22.10
CA MET A 173 4.10 -2.78 -22.36
C MET A 173 5.44 -2.15 -21.96
N LEU A 174 5.90 -2.41 -20.75
CA LEU A 174 7.17 -1.88 -20.23
C LEU A 174 8.39 -2.42 -20.98
N LEU A 175 8.39 -3.71 -21.35
CA LEU A 175 9.48 -4.30 -22.17
C LEU A 175 9.50 -3.74 -23.59
N ALA A 176 8.35 -3.35 -24.13
CA ALA A 176 8.25 -2.72 -25.45
C ALA A 176 8.63 -1.22 -25.44
N GLY A 177 8.83 -0.63 -24.25
CA GLY A 177 9.12 0.80 -24.09
C GLY A 177 7.92 1.69 -24.33
N GLU A 178 6.72 1.15 -24.13
CA GLU A 178 5.43 1.88 -24.26
C GLU A 178 4.93 2.38 -22.87
N GLU A 179 4.09 3.46 -22.89
CA GLU A 179 3.48 4.08 -21.68
C GLU A 179 1.98 3.75 -21.56
#